data_07e003d7e41888305cb999ead60ee76d
#
_entry.id   07e003d7e41888305cb999ead60ee76d
#
_cell.length_a   1.000
_cell.length_b   1.000
_cell.length_c   1.000
_cell.angle_alpha   90.00
_cell.angle_beta   90.00
_cell.angle_gamma   90.00
#
_symmetry.space_group_name_H-M   'P 1'
#
loop_
_entity.id
_entity.type
_entity.pdbx_description
1 polymer ?
#
loop_
_entity_poly.entity_id
_entity_poly.type
_entity_poly.pdbx_seq_one_letter_code
_entity_poly.pdbx_strand_id
1 'polypeptide(L)'
;KQIIVSFMSTTSYAKLKKLIKRKSIIIRAIPMPPIRMGKGPVAIFPPNKKVKSFFDKIGQTIEIKNEKLSKNFWATSGTMAAFYELLKVLSDWLVKKGLKRNQAQQYITSLYSALAELAAVNSKKDLKYFVAESQTPGGLNWQGVNQLRKSGYYKSLEKTINSILKRLNQK
;
A
#
# COMPACT_ATOMS: atom_id res chain seq x y z
N LYS A 1 28.54 4.35 15.74
CA LYS A 1 27.34 4.35 16.60
C LYS A 1 26.42 3.21 16.16
N GLN A 2 25.82 2.49 17.11
CA GLN A 2 24.84 1.43 16.84
C GLN A 2 23.59 2.03 16.22
N ILE A 3 23.02 1.35 15.22
CA ILE A 3 21.71 1.68 14.65
C ILE A 3 20.68 0.69 15.22
N ILE A 4 19.62 1.21 15.79
CA ILE A 4 18.47 0.45 16.28
C ILE A 4 17.32 0.67 15.33
N VAL A 5 16.81 -0.39 14.72
CA VAL A 5 15.67 -0.34 13.83
C VAL A 5 14.44 -0.88 14.58
N SER A 6 13.44 -0.04 14.76
CA SER A 6 12.18 -0.39 15.41
C SER A 6 11.08 -0.67 14.41
N PHE A 7 10.44 -1.83 14.52
CA PHE A 7 9.26 -2.22 13.72
C PHE A 7 7.92 -1.90 14.42
N MET A 8 7.98 -1.19 15.55
CA MET A 8 6.79 -0.86 16.33
C MET A 8 5.99 0.27 15.68
N SER A 9 4.92 -0.06 14.96
CA SER A 9 4.07 0.91 14.27
C SER A 9 3.34 1.87 15.23
N THR A 10 2.96 1.39 16.41
CA THR A 10 2.18 2.13 17.41
C THR A 10 3.01 2.98 18.37
N THR A 11 4.35 2.86 18.35
CA THR A 11 5.24 3.62 19.24
C THR A 11 5.89 4.78 18.48
N SER A 12 5.69 6.01 18.97
CA SER A 12 6.27 7.20 18.35
C SER A 12 7.80 7.24 18.50
N TYR A 13 8.45 7.95 17.60
CA TYR A 13 9.90 8.18 17.65
C TYR A 13 10.34 8.85 18.95
N ALA A 14 9.57 9.83 19.42
CA ALA A 14 9.82 10.51 20.69
C ALA A 14 9.76 9.53 21.88
N LYS A 15 8.79 8.61 21.90
CA LYS A 15 8.68 7.56 22.93
C LYS A 15 9.85 6.58 22.85
N LEU A 16 10.25 6.16 21.65
CA LEU A 16 11.43 5.29 21.46
C LEU A 16 12.71 5.96 21.98
N LYS A 17 12.89 7.26 21.71
CA LYS A 17 14.05 8.01 22.24
C LYS A 17 14.10 8.06 23.76
N LYS A 18 12.95 8.13 24.43
CA LYS A 18 12.88 8.10 25.91
C LYS A 18 13.18 6.71 26.48
N LEU A 19 12.74 5.65 25.79
CA LEU A 19 12.93 4.27 26.23
C LEU A 19 14.37 3.78 26.00
N ILE A 20 14.99 4.22 24.91
CA ILE A 20 16.35 3.81 24.54
C ILE A 20 17.35 4.80 25.14
N LYS A 21 17.82 4.50 26.34
CA LYS A 21 18.78 5.35 27.09
C LYS A 21 20.18 5.43 26.45
N ARG A 22 20.53 4.51 25.56
CA ARG A 22 21.84 4.48 24.88
C ARG A 22 21.94 5.55 23.77
N LYS A 23 23.12 6.12 23.59
CA LYS A 23 23.46 7.01 22.46
C LYS A 23 23.48 6.23 21.13
N SER A 24 22.31 5.88 20.61
CA SER A 24 22.08 5.10 19.39
C SER A 24 21.36 5.92 18.32
N ILE A 25 21.55 5.56 17.07
CA ILE A 25 20.72 6.06 15.96
C ILE A 25 19.46 5.21 15.92
N ILE A 26 18.30 5.81 16.15
CA ILE A 26 17.02 5.11 16.15
C ILE A 26 16.35 5.37 14.82
N ILE A 27 15.91 4.31 14.13
CA ILE A 27 15.14 4.38 12.89
C ILE A 27 13.86 3.56 13.10
N ARG A 28 12.73 4.12 12.75
CA ARG A 28 11.49 3.36 12.63
C ARG A 28 11.41 2.84 11.21
N ALA A 29 11.13 1.57 11.04
CA ALA A 29 10.91 0.94 9.74
C ALA A 29 9.69 0.04 9.83
N ILE A 30 8.72 0.22 8.93
CA ILE A 30 7.49 -0.55 8.94
C ILE A 30 7.39 -1.34 7.63
N PRO A 31 8.00 -2.54 7.60
CA PRO A 31 7.85 -3.43 6.45
C PRO A 31 6.42 -3.98 6.36
N MET A 32 5.90 -4.09 5.15
CA MET A 32 4.61 -4.71 4.89
C MET A 32 4.77 -6.21 4.63
N PRO A 33 3.74 -7.05 4.85
CA PRO A 33 3.83 -8.50 4.68
C PRO A 33 4.43 -9.01 3.36
N PRO A 34 4.24 -8.34 2.20
CA PRO A 34 4.86 -8.78 0.94
C PRO A 34 6.40 -8.75 0.92
N ILE A 35 7.05 -8.13 1.92
CA ILE A 35 8.52 -8.09 2.00
C ILE A 35 9.15 -9.48 2.05
N ARG A 36 8.43 -10.49 2.55
CA ARG A 36 8.86 -11.91 2.52
C ARG A 36 9.09 -12.44 1.09
N MET A 37 8.54 -11.76 0.09
CA MET A 37 8.70 -12.09 -1.34
C MET A 37 9.71 -11.16 -2.03
N GLY A 38 10.47 -10.36 -1.27
CA GLY A 38 11.36 -9.35 -1.84
C GLY A 38 10.61 -8.17 -2.48
N LYS A 39 9.34 -7.94 -2.12
CA LYS A 39 8.47 -6.90 -2.72
C LYS A 39 7.74 -6.11 -1.64
N GLY A 40 7.30 -4.91 -2.01
CA GLY A 40 6.49 -4.05 -1.16
C GLY A 40 7.25 -2.90 -0.51
N PRO A 41 6.53 -1.90 0.00
CA PRO A 41 7.13 -0.70 0.56
C PRO A 41 7.62 -0.92 1.99
N VAL A 42 8.75 -0.28 2.31
CA VAL A 42 9.24 -0.11 3.68
C VAL A 42 9.38 1.38 3.97
N ALA A 43 8.45 1.93 4.73
CA ALA A 43 8.54 3.31 5.17
C ALA A 43 9.54 3.43 6.33
N ILE A 44 10.55 4.30 6.21
CA ILE A 44 11.53 4.55 7.26
C ILE A 44 11.51 6.01 7.74
N PHE A 45 11.67 6.20 9.05
CA PHE A 45 11.77 7.52 9.69
C PHE A 45 12.74 7.48 10.89
N PRO A 46 13.63 8.47 11.03
CA PRO A 46 14.05 9.44 10.03
C PRO A 46 14.81 8.79 8.87
N PRO A 47 15.09 9.52 7.77
CA PRO A 47 15.90 9.03 6.67
C PRO A 47 17.26 8.53 7.12
N ASN A 48 17.71 7.39 6.55
CA ASN A 48 19.03 6.84 6.88
C ASN A 48 19.56 5.97 5.74
N LYS A 49 20.65 6.36 5.10
CA LYS A 49 21.22 5.69 3.93
C LYS A 49 21.56 4.20 4.16
N LYS A 50 22.10 3.84 5.35
CA LYS A 50 22.45 2.44 5.66
C LYS A 50 21.22 1.57 5.80
N VAL A 51 20.18 2.07 6.51
CA VAL A 51 18.91 1.37 6.69
C VAL A 51 18.16 1.27 5.36
N LYS A 52 18.19 2.35 4.56
CA LYS A 52 17.63 2.33 3.19
C LYS A 52 18.30 1.24 2.35
N SER A 53 19.63 1.24 2.25
CA SER A 53 20.37 0.24 1.46
C SER A 53 20.12 -1.19 1.93
N PHE A 54 19.85 -1.41 3.22
CA PHE A 54 19.48 -2.71 3.75
C PHE A 54 18.08 -3.16 3.24
N PHE A 55 17.06 -2.29 3.38
CA PHE A 55 15.71 -2.63 2.99
C PHE A 55 15.49 -2.64 1.47
N ASP A 56 16.25 -1.87 0.70
CA ASP A 56 16.19 -1.90 -0.77
C ASP A 56 16.58 -3.28 -1.37
N LYS A 57 17.21 -4.16 -0.58
CA LYS A 57 17.51 -5.54 -0.99
C LYS A 57 16.29 -6.48 -0.90
N ILE A 58 15.29 -6.11 -0.12
CA ILE A 58 14.14 -6.97 0.20
C ILE A 58 12.79 -6.26 -0.02
N GLY A 59 12.81 -5.05 -0.60
CA GLY A 59 11.61 -4.26 -0.88
C GLY A 59 11.97 -2.89 -1.42
N GLN A 60 11.03 -1.96 -1.43
CA GLN A 60 11.23 -0.58 -1.85
C GLN A 60 11.18 0.35 -0.63
N THR A 61 12.30 0.99 -0.30
CA THR A 61 12.36 1.90 0.84
C THR A 61 11.81 3.28 0.51
N ILE A 62 10.89 3.78 1.33
CA ILE A 62 10.34 5.13 1.26
C ILE A 62 10.80 5.91 2.48
N GLU A 63 11.65 6.93 2.26
CA GLU A 63 12.16 7.79 3.32
C GLU A 63 11.17 8.87 3.69
N ILE A 64 10.80 8.92 4.97
CA ILE A 64 9.84 9.89 5.52
C ILE A 64 10.62 10.97 6.30
N LYS A 65 10.46 12.23 5.91
CA LYS A 65 11.11 13.37 6.58
C LYS A 65 10.33 13.89 7.80
N ASN A 66 9.03 13.60 7.86
CA ASN A 66 8.15 14.04 8.95
C ASN A 66 7.37 12.84 9.50
N GLU A 67 7.54 12.53 10.80
CA GLU A 67 6.88 11.39 11.44
C GLU A 67 5.35 11.43 11.34
N LYS A 68 4.75 12.63 11.38
CA LYS A 68 3.28 12.76 11.24
C LYS A 68 2.76 12.14 9.94
N LEU A 69 3.55 12.19 8.86
CA LEU A 69 3.20 11.60 7.57
C LEU A 69 3.19 10.07 7.60
N SER A 70 3.93 9.42 8.52
CA SER A 70 3.93 7.95 8.61
C SER A 70 2.54 7.38 8.89
N LYS A 71 1.70 8.06 9.65
CA LYS A 71 0.34 7.61 9.93
C LYS A 71 -0.53 7.56 8.68
N ASN A 72 -0.26 8.42 7.68
CA ASN A 72 -0.97 8.40 6.40
C ASN A 72 -0.64 7.11 5.62
N PHE A 73 0.63 6.69 5.59
CA PHE A 73 1.01 5.41 4.98
C PHE A 73 0.34 4.22 5.69
N TRP A 74 0.24 4.26 7.02
CA TRP A 74 -0.43 3.18 7.76
C TRP A 74 -1.93 3.18 7.56
N ALA A 75 -2.56 4.34 7.42
CA ALA A 75 -3.98 4.43 7.12
C ALA A 75 -4.28 3.79 5.76
N THR A 76 -3.47 4.06 4.73
CA THR A 76 -3.62 3.41 3.41
C THR A 76 -3.32 1.91 3.47
N SER A 77 -2.29 1.48 4.23
CA SER A 77 -2.00 0.06 4.44
C SER A 77 -3.14 -0.70 5.15
N GLY A 78 -3.99 0.00 5.89
CA GLY A 78 -5.20 -0.56 6.50
C GLY A 78 -6.24 -1.06 5.50
N THR A 79 -6.06 -0.78 4.20
CA THR A 79 -6.93 -1.27 3.12
C THR A 79 -6.46 -2.56 2.46
N MET A 80 -5.40 -3.22 2.96
CA MET A 80 -4.88 -4.46 2.37
C MET A 80 -5.94 -5.57 2.30
N ALA A 81 -6.74 -5.75 3.35
CA ALA A 81 -7.81 -6.73 3.34
C ALA A 81 -8.91 -6.37 2.32
N ALA A 82 -9.22 -5.08 2.17
CA ALA A 82 -10.18 -4.61 1.17
C ALA A 82 -9.70 -4.87 -0.27
N PHE A 83 -8.39 -4.82 -0.51
CA PHE A 83 -7.81 -5.25 -1.79
C PHE A 83 -8.06 -6.74 -2.06
N TYR A 84 -7.85 -7.62 -1.09
CA TYR A 84 -8.16 -9.04 -1.25
C TYR A 84 -9.66 -9.30 -1.41
N GLU A 85 -10.52 -8.53 -0.72
CA GLU A 85 -11.98 -8.61 -0.90
C GLU A 85 -12.38 -8.20 -2.33
N LEU A 86 -11.76 -7.17 -2.91
CA LEU A 86 -11.97 -6.82 -4.32
C LEU A 86 -11.64 -8.00 -5.24
N LEU A 87 -10.46 -8.61 -5.09
CA LEU A 87 -10.07 -9.78 -5.90
C LEU A 87 -11.03 -10.95 -5.72
N LYS A 88 -11.51 -11.16 -4.48
CA LYS A 88 -12.51 -12.18 -4.15
C LYS A 88 -13.83 -11.93 -4.86
N VAL A 89 -14.37 -10.72 -4.79
CA VAL A 89 -15.64 -10.34 -5.44
C VAL A 89 -15.58 -10.60 -6.95
N LEU A 90 -14.49 -10.21 -7.60
CA LEU A 90 -14.27 -10.43 -9.03
C LEU A 90 -14.17 -11.93 -9.37
N SER A 91 -13.43 -12.69 -8.57
CA SER A 91 -13.31 -14.13 -8.76
C SER A 91 -14.63 -14.85 -8.53
N ASP A 92 -15.39 -14.46 -7.51
CA ASP A 92 -16.70 -15.03 -7.21
C ASP A 92 -17.70 -14.76 -8.34
N TRP A 93 -17.62 -13.57 -8.94
CA TRP A 93 -18.46 -13.24 -10.10
C TRP A 93 -18.17 -14.17 -11.28
N LEU A 94 -16.88 -14.42 -11.60
CA LEU A 94 -16.48 -15.35 -12.65
C LEU A 94 -16.95 -16.79 -12.37
N VAL A 95 -16.87 -17.22 -11.12
CA VAL A 95 -17.39 -18.55 -10.73
C VAL A 95 -18.90 -18.64 -10.92
N LYS A 96 -19.66 -17.60 -10.54
CA LYS A 96 -21.10 -17.53 -10.80
C LYS A 96 -21.45 -17.54 -12.31
N LYS A 97 -20.49 -17.18 -13.17
CA LYS A 97 -20.62 -17.26 -14.65
C LYS A 97 -20.09 -18.55 -15.25
N GLY A 98 -19.77 -19.55 -14.43
CA GLY A 98 -19.42 -20.90 -14.86
C GLY A 98 -17.94 -21.27 -14.88
N LEU A 99 -17.03 -20.36 -14.49
CA LEU A 99 -15.61 -20.70 -14.40
C LEU A 99 -15.32 -21.53 -13.15
N LYS A 100 -14.31 -22.41 -13.24
CA LYS A 100 -13.78 -23.10 -12.06
C LYS A 100 -13.08 -22.13 -11.14
N ARG A 101 -13.15 -22.34 -9.82
CA ARG A 101 -12.59 -21.45 -8.80
C ARG A 101 -11.11 -21.12 -9.04
N ASN A 102 -10.30 -22.13 -9.31
CA ASN A 102 -8.86 -21.95 -9.55
C ASN A 102 -8.57 -21.07 -10.78
N GLN A 103 -9.29 -21.26 -11.88
CA GLN A 103 -9.15 -20.46 -13.09
C GLN A 103 -9.54 -19.01 -12.85
N ALA A 104 -10.67 -18.78 -12.16
CA ALA A 104 -11.14 -17.44 -11.81
C ALA A 104 -10.10 -16.69 -10.94
N GLN A 105 -9.58 -17.33 -9.88
CA GLN A 105 -8.57 -16.74 -9.02
C GLN A 105 -7.26 -16.48 -9.78
N GLN A 106 -6.79 -17.43 -10.57
CA GLN A 106 -5.57 -17.27 -11.37
C GLN A 106 -5.68 -16.11 -12.35
N TYR A 107 -6.78 -15.99 -13.06
CA TYR A 107 -7.01 -14.88 -13.99
C TYR A 107 -6.99 -13.52 -13.27
N ILE A 108 -7.77 -13.36 -12.20
CA ILE A 108 -7.88 -12.10 -11.47
C ILE A 108 -6.55 -11.72 -10.81
N THR A 109 -5.87 -12.65 -10.16
CA THR A 109 -4.60 -12.32 -9.50
C THR A 109 -3.49 -11.99 -10.50
N SER A 110 -3.44 -12.68 -11.64
CA SER A 110 -2.49 -12.38 -12.72
C SER A 110 -2.74 -11.00 -13.32
N LEU A 111 -4.00 -10.66 -13.62
CA LEU A 111 -4.38 -9.35 -14.17
C LEU A 111 -3.98 -8.21 -13.23
N TYR A 112 -4.39 -8.27 -11.97
CA TYR A 112 -4.13 -7.17 -11.02
C TYR A 112 -2.66 -7.06 -10.62
N SER A 113 -1.93 -8.18 -10.58
CA SER A 113 -0.47 -8.17 -10.40
C SER A 113 0.23 -7.46 -11.55
N ALA A 114 -0.14 -7.79 -12.80
CA ALA A 114 0.45 -7.16 -13.99
C ALA A 114 0.15 -5.64 -14.05
N LEU A 115 -1.08 -5.23 -13.73
CA LEU A 115 -1.44 -3.81 -13.70
C LEU A 115 -0.67 -3.04 -12.62
N ALA A 116 -0.52 -3.62 -11.43
CA ALA A 116 0.25 -3.02 -10.36
C ALA A 116 1.75 -2.92 -10.73
N GLU A 117 2.31 -3.95 -11.35
CA GLU A 117 3.70 -3.95 -11.80
C GLU A 117 3.94 -2.91 -12.91
N LEU A 118 3.03 -2.82 -13.89
CA LEU A 118 3.10 -1.79 -14.94
C LEU A 118 3.11 -0.38 -14.35
N ALA A 119 2.27 -0.11 -13.35
CA ALA A 119 2.27 1.17 -12.64
C ALA A 119 3.57 1.39 -11.84
N ALA A 120 4.09 0.36 -11.19
CA ALA A 120 5.30 0.43 -10.37
C ALA A 120 6.57 0.71 -11.21
N VAL A 121 6.76 0.03 -12.34
CA VAL A 121 7.91 0.27 -13.23
C VAL A 121 7.86 1.64 -13.89
N ASN A 122 6.68 2.22 -14.02
CA ASN A 122 6.45 3.57 -14.53
C ASN A 122 6.15 4.59 -13.42
N SER A 123 6.69 4.42 -12.23
CA SER A 123 6.39 5.21 -11.03
C SER A 123 6.64 6.73 -11.14
N LYS A 124 7.32 7.19 -12.20
CA LYS A 124 7.47 8.62 -12.51
C LYS A 124 6.22 9.23 -13.18
N LYS A 125 5.32 8.40 -13.74
CA LYS A 125 4.06 8.85 -14.32
C LYS A 125 3.01 8.96 -13.23
N ASP A 126 2.15 9.99 -13.32
CA ASP A 126 0.99 10.12 -12.46
C ASP A 126 0.00 8.96 -12.74
N LEU A 127 -0.61 8.40 -11.70
CA LEU A 127 -1.57 7.30 -11.85
C LEU A 127 -2.79 7.67 -12.69
N LYS A 128 -3.15 8.96 -12.77
CA LYS A 128 -4.21 9.43 -13.68
C LYS A 128 -3.92 9.12 -15.16
N TYR A 129 -2.62 9.05 -15.53
CA TYR A 129 -2.21 8.67 -16.88
C TYR A 129 -2.69 7.25 -17.21
N PHE A 130 -2.47 6.28 -16.33
CA PHE A 130 -2.91 4.90 -16.55
C PHE A 130 -4.43 4.78 -16.59
N VAL A 131 -5.13 5.60 -15.79
CA VAL A 131 -6.60 5.66 -15.84
C VAL A 131 -7.07 6.15 -17.20
N ALA A 132 -6.43 7.16 -17.79
CA ALA A 132 -6.79 7.69 -19.10
C ALA A 132 -6.43 6.72 -20.23
N GLU A 133 -5.19 6.21 -20.25
CA GLU A 133 -4.69 5.29 -21.27
C GLU A 133 -5.46 3.96 -21.34
N SER A 134 -6.01 3.53 -20.20
CA SER A 134 -6.81 2.29 -20.14
C SER A 134 -8.23 2.46 -20.62
N GLN A 135 -8.64 3.65 -21.06
CA GLN A 135 -10.01 3.96 -21.44
C GLN A 135 -10.09 4.41 -22.90
N THR A 136 -11.01 3.82 -23.64
CA THR A 136 -11.51 4.39 -24.89
C THR A 136 -12.93 4.94 -24.65
N PRO A 137 -13.29 6.10 -25.21
CA PRO A 137 -14.64 6.64 -25.10
C PRO A 137 -15.69 5.60 -25.46
N GLY A 138 -16.67 5.36 -24.58
CA GLY A 138 -17.70 4.33 -24.77
C GLY A 138 -17.25 2.88 -24.57
N GLY A 139 -15.95 2.62 -24.30
CA GLY A 139 -15.42 1.27 -24.08
C GLY A 139 -15.76 0.69 -22.72
N LEU A 140 -15.45 -0.60 -22.51
CA LEU A 140 -15.78 -1.32 -21.27
C LEU A 140 -15.07 -0.74 -20.03
N ASN A 141 -13.80 -0.35 -20.15
CA ASN A 141 -13.06 0.26 -19.05
C ASN A 141 -13.61 1.65 -18.70
N TRP A 142 -14.01 2.43 -19.71
CA TRP A 142 -14.69 3.71 -19.50
C TRP A 142 -16.02 3.52 -18.78
N GLN A 143 -16.84 2.54 -19.19
CA GLN A 143 -18.08 2.19 -18.53
C GLN A 143 -17.82 1.80 -17.06
N GLY A 144 -16.87 0.90 -16.81
CA GLY A 144 -16.57 0.40 -15.47
C GLY A 144 -16.15 1.52 -14.51
N VAL A 145 -15.19 2.36 -14.91
CA VAL A 145 -14.71 3.45 -14.04
C VAL A 145 -15.82 4.49 -13.76
N ASN A 146 -16.66 4.81 -14.76
CA ASN A 146 -17.74 5.78 -14.58
C ASN A 146 -18.88 5.25 -13.69
N GLN A 147 -19.24 3.97 -13.81
CA GLN A 147 -20.22 3.35 -12.93
C GLN A 147 -19.73 3.33 -11.48
N LEU A 148 -18.46 2.95 -11.24
CA LEU A 148 -17.88 2.95 -9.90
C LEU A 148 -17.74 4.37 -9.32
N ARG A 149 -17.47 5.37 -10.15
CA ARG A 149 -17.50 6.79 -9.73
C ARG A 149 -18.90 7.22 -9.32
N LYS A 150 -19.91 6.92 -10.13
CA LYS A 150 -21.33 7.25 -9.86
C LYS A 150 -21.84 6.55 -8.60
N SER A 151 -21.46 5.29 -8.35
CA SER A 151 -21.83 4.57 -7.12
C SER A 151 -21.15 5.11 -5.86
N GLY A 152 -20.20 6.03 -5.98
CA GLY A 152 -19.44 6.57 -4.86
C GLY A 152 -18.35 5.64 -4.31
N TYR A 153 -17.99 4.57 -5.01
CA TYR A 153 -17.00 3.59 -4.58
C TYR A 153 -15.67 4.25 -4.16
N TYR A 154 -15.07 5.10 -5.00
CA TYR A 154 -13.80 5.75 -4.70
C TYR A 154 -13.91 6.76 -3.54
N LYS A 155 -15.05 7.47 -3.43
CA LYS A 155 -15.34 8.35 -2.29
C LYS A 155 -15.49 7.57 -0.99
N SER A 156 -16.10 6.38 -1.04
CA SER A 156 -16.21 5.50 0.13
C SER A 156 -14.86 4.98 0.59
N LEU A 157 -13.96 4.63 -0.35
CA LEU A 157 -12.59 4.23 -0.04
C LEU A 157 -11.83 5.37 0.69
N GLU A 158 -11.90 6.60 0.18
CA GLU A 158 -11.28 7.77 0.82
C GLU A 158 -11.83 8.02 2.23
N LYS A 159 -13.16 7.95 2.42
CA LYS A 159 -13.80 8.06 3.74
C LYS A 159 -13.28 6.99 4.71
N THR A 160 -13.12 5.76 4.23
CA THR A 160 -12.59 4.64 5.01
C THR A 160 -11.15 4.92 5.47
N ILE A 161 -10.27 5.37 4.57
CA ILE A 161 -8.88 5.73 4.89
C ILE A 161 -8.85 6.85 5.93
N ASN A 162 -9.68 7.88 5.78
CA ASN A 162 -9.79 8.99 6.74
C ASN A 162 -10.26 8.50 8.13
N SER A 163 -11.20 7.56 8.18
CA SER A 163 -11.65 6.93 9.43
C SER A 163 -10.53 6.15 10.14
N ILE A 164 -9.76 5.38 9.36
CA ILE A 164 -8.58 4.65 9.88
C ILE A 164 -7.53 5.64 10.41
N LEU A 165 -7.26 6.72 9.68
CA LEU A 165 -6.32 7.77 10.09
C LEU A 165 -6.78 8.45 11.40
N LYS A 166 -8.07 8.76 11.52
CA LYS A 166 -8.65 9.29 12.77
C LYS A 166 -8.37 8.36 13.96
N ARG A 167 -8.61 7.06 13.81
CA ARG A 167 -8.31 6.05 14.85
C ARG A 167 -6.81 6.00 15.21
N LEU A 168 -5.91 6.12 14.21
CA LEU A 168 -4.46 6.16 14.44
C LEU A 168 -4.02 7.43 15.18
N ASN A 169 -4.76 8.52 15.06
CA ASN A 169 -4.45 9.78 15.74
C ASN A 169 -4.94 9.82 17.19
N GLN A 170 -5.88 8.95 17.56
CA GLN A 170 -6.42 8.84 18.93
C GLN A 170 -5.53 7.98 19.86
N LYS A 171 -4.58 7.24 19.30
CA LYS A 171 -3.58 6.41 20.02
C LYS A 171 -2.22 7.10 20.06
#